data_02ce8103e1d9fd42068df49ff65d9ef3
#
_entry.id   02ce8103e1d9fd42068df49ff65d9ef3
#
_cell.length_a   1.000
_cell.length_b   1.000
_cell.length_c   1.000
_cell.angle_alpha   90.00
_cell.angle_beta   90.00
_cell.angle_gamma   90.00
#
_symmetry.space_group_name_H-M   'P 1'
#
loop_
_entity.id
_entity.type
_entity.pdbx_description
1 polymer ?
#
loop_
_entity_poly.entity_id
_entity_poly.type
_entity_poly.pdbx_seq_one_letter_code
_entity_poly.pdbx_strand_id
1 'polypeptide(L)'
;TDPDREGEAISWHLKELLGLPDESTYRVTFNEITKKVVNEAIASPRQIDMDLVDAQQARRVLDRVVGYQISPYLWKKIRRGLSAGRVQSVATRLVCEREEEIRSFEAQEYWSLDALLERIKPNVGKFTAQFYGKEKKQELHSEAEVNAVMDTVKGAEFTVSDVKRQEKTRNPAPPFTTSTLQQEASRKLGMSPRRTMAVAQQLYEGVDITGEGTVGLITYMRTDSLRLSEEATAAARSFILGRYGKEYYPGKARVYKAREGAQDAHEAIRPSNVTLEPDEIKKDLTAEQYRLYKLIWSRFLACQMSSALFDSVTIEAAAADYRFRATHSDLKFSGYMAVYVEGKDEDEEELQSPLP
;
A
#
# COMPACT_ATOMS: atom_id res chain seq x y z
N THR A 1 -13.05 24.62 -3.92
CA THR A 1 -12.70 23.86 -2.71
C THR A 1 -12.64 22.37 -3.02
N ASP A 2 -12.08 21.57 -2.10
CA ASP A 2 -11.86 20.14 -2.27
C ASP A 2 -13.15 19.36 -2.62
N PRO A 3 -13.05 18.21 -3.31
CA PRO A 3 -14.21 17.43 -3.74
C PRO A 3 -14.78 16.52 -2.62
N ASP A 4 -14.68 16.93 -1.37
CA ASP A 4 -15.22 16.24 -0.22
C ASP A 4 -16.33 17.04 0.49
N ARG A 5 -16.95 16.44 1.54
CA ARG A 5 -18.02 17.09 2.30
C ARG A 5 -17.54 18.32 3.05
N GLU A 6 -16.27 18.38 3.46
CA GLU A 6 -15.68 19.54 4.09
C GLU A 6 -15.60 20.71 3.10
N GLY A 7 -15.17 20.46 1.85
CA GLY A 7 -15.17 21.44 0.77
C GLY A 7 -16.58 21.89 0.36
N GLU A 8 -17.57 20.99 0.40
CA GLU A 8 -18.98 21.31 0.16
C GLU A 8 -19.52 22.28 1.23
N ALA A 9 -19.26 21.97 2.50
CA ALA A 9 -19.67 22.83 3.60
C ALA A 9 -18.97 24.20 3.57
N ILE A 10 -17.71 24.28 3.15
CA ILE A 10 -17.01 25.57 2.96
C ILE A 10 -17.71 26.39 1.88
N SER A 11 -18.08 25.78 0.76
CA SER A 11 -18.79 26.47 -0.33
C SER A 11 -20.15 26.99 0.13
N TRP A 12 -20.90 26.19 0.88
CA TRP A 12 -22.17 26.61 1.48
C TRP A 12 -21.99 27.75 2.48
N HIS A 13 -21.00 27.67 3.38
CA HIS A 13 -20.73 28.75 4.34
C HIS A 13 -20.35 30.06 3.62
N LEU A 14 -19.55 30.00 2.56
CA LEU A 14 -19.21 31.20 1.77
C LEU A 14 -20.43 31.81 1.12
N LYS A 15 -21.32 30.98 0.56
CA LYS A 15 -22.59 31.44 -0.02
C LYS A 15 -23.45 32.16 1.03
N GLU A 16 -23.65 31.56 2.20
CA GLU A 16 -24.43 32.14 3.29
C GLU A 16 -23.82 33.46 3.81
N LEU A 17 -22.51 33.49 4.06
CA LEU A 17 -21.80 34.67 4.56
C LEU A 17 -21.82 35.85 3.60
N LEU A 18 -21.77 35.57 2.30
CA LEU A 18 -21.78 36.59 1.26
C LEU A 18 -23.19 36.97 0.79
N GLY A 19 -24.22 36.27 1.32
CA GLY A 19 -25.62 36.51 0.91
C GLY A 19 -25.89 36.22 -0.56
N LEU A 20 -25.22 35.23 -1.14
CA LEU A 20 -25.34 34.93 -2.58
C LEU A 20 -26.65 34.14 -2.83
N PRO A 21 -27.43 34.52 -3.86
CA PRO A 21 -28.62 33.79 -4.23
C PRO A 21 -28.29 32.42 -4.83
N ASP A 22 -29.17 31.43 -4.60
CA ASP A 22 -29.02 30.06 -5.11
C ASP A 22 -28.89 30.04 -6.65
N GLU A 23 -29.65 30.84 -7.32
CA GLU A 23 -29.71 30.91 -8.79
C GLU A 23 -28.40 31.32 -9.46
N SER A 24 -27.56 32.07 -8.74
CA SER A 24 -26.27 32.57 -9.22
C SER A 24 -25.05 31.93 -8.58
N THR A 25 -25.27 30.93 -7.71
CA THR A 25 -24.19 30.25 -7.00
C THR A 25 -23.98 28.84 -7.54
N TYR A 26 -22.76 28.58 -8.03
CA TYR A 26 -22.40 27.32 -8.63
C TYR A 26 -21.20 26.70 -7.93
N ARG A 27 -21.24 25.42 -7.78
CA ARG A 27 -20.17 24.60 -7.20
C ARG A 27 -19.33 23.96 -8.30
N VAL A 28 -18.02 24.14 -8.23
CA VAL A 28 -17.04 23.51 -9.09
C VAL A 28 -16.15 22.59 -8.27
N THR A 29 -16.01 21.36 -8.70
CA THR A 29 -15.17 20.35 -8.06
C THR A 29 -14.26 19.69 -9.08
N PHE A 30 -13.05 19.34 -8.66
CA PHE A 30 -12.08 18.63 -9.49
C PHE A 30 -11.18 17.77 -8.63
N ASN A 31 -10.73 16.63 -9.19
CA ASN A 31 -9.86 15.67 -8.50
C ASN A 31 -8.37 15.96 -8.67
N GLU A 32 -8.02 16.86 -9.60
CA GLU A 32 -6.65 17.31 -9.85
C GLU A 32 -6.66 18.79 -10.30
N ILE A 33 -5.57 19.49 -10.00
CA ILE A 33 -5.43 20.91 -10.34
C ILE A 33 -4.57 21.02 -11.60
N THR A 34 -5.20 20.73 -12.75
CA THR A 34 -4.62 20.94 -14.08
C THR A 34 -5.48 21.91 -14.88
N LYS A 35 -4.86 22.65 -15.80
CA LYS A 35 -5.58 23.65 -16.63
C LYS A 35 -6.78 23.04 -17.36
N LYS A 36 -6.63 21.81 -17.88
CA LYS A 36 -7.69 21.09 -18.59
C LYS A 36 -8.86 20.78 -17.65
N VAL A 37 -8.61 20.07 -16.53
CA VAL A 37 -9.65 19.63 -15.60
C VAL A 37 -10.35 20.82 -14.95
N VAL A 38 -9.63 21.87 -14.61
CA VAL A 38 -10.24 23.10 -14.06
C VAL A 38 -11.17 23.78 -15.09
N ASN A 39 -10.76 23.88 -16.35
CA ASN A 39 -11.60 24.45 -17.39
C ASN A 39 -12.86 23.61 -17.68
N GLU A 40 -12.73 22.29 -17.71
CA GLU A 40 -13.86 21.36 -17.87
C GLU A 40 -14.84 21.45 -16.70
N ALA A 41 -14.34 21.53 -15.49
CA ALA A 41 -15.15 21.69 -14.30
C ALA A 41 -15.90 23.03 -14.25
N ILE A 42 -15.27 24.12 -14.71
CA ILE A 42 -15.92 25.44 -14.85
C ILE A 42 -17.00 25.41 -15.94
N ALA A 43 -16.79 24.64 -17.00
CA ALA A 43 -17.77 24.49 -18.08
C ALA A 43 -19.00 23.64 -17.68
N SER A 44 -18.89 22.84 -16.62
CA SER A 44 -19.96 21.96 -16.12
C SER A 44 -20.19 22.11 -14.62
N PRO A 45 -20.56 23.31 -14.15
CA PRO A 45 -20.80 23.57 -12.73
C PRO A 45 -22.08 22.88 -12.26
N ARG A 46 -22.17 22.60 -10.96
CA ARG A 46 -23.36 22.06 -10.32
C ARG A 46 -23.87 22.92 -9.18
N GLN A 47 -25.00 22.59 -8.63
CA GLN A 47 -25.48 23.18 -7.38
C GLN A 47 -24.72 22.59 -6.18
N ILE A 48 -24.77 23.30 -5.04
CA ILE A 48 -24.24 22.80 -3.77
C ILE A 48 -25.08 21.59 -3.36
N ASP A 49 -24.43 20.51 -3.00
CA ASP A 49 -25.05 19.30 -2.50
C ASP A 49 -25.35 19.45 -0.99
N MET A 50 -26.61 19.69 -0.67
CA MET A 50 -27.05 19.91 0.70
C MET A 50 -26.95 18.66 1.56
N ASP A 51 -27.06 17.46 0.99
CA ASP A 51 -26.89 16.20 1.73
C ASP A 51 -25.46 16.07 2.27
N LEU A 52 -24.47 16.47 1.47
CA LEU A 52 -23.06 16.52 1.91
C LEU A 52 -22.81 17.61 2.96
N VAL A 53 -23.47 18.79 2.83
CA VAL A 53 -23.42 19.86 3.82
C VAL A 53 -24.01 19.38 5.14
N ASP A 54 -25.21 18.77 5.11
CA ASP A 54 -25.90 18.25 6.29
C ASP A 54 -25.10 17.12 6.96
N ALA A 55 -24.50 16.25 6.18
CA ALA A 55 -23.61 15.20 6.70
C ALA A 55 -22.39 15.79 7.43
N GLN A 56 -21.80 16.88 6.91
CA GLN A 56 -20.69 17.57 7.57
C GLN A 56 -21.16 18.28 8.85
N GLN A 57 -22.31 18.97 8.82
CA GLN A 57 -22.88 19.64 9.98
C GLN A 57 -23.26 18.62 11.08
N ALA A 58 -23.91 17.54 10.71
CA ALA A 58 -24.25 16.46 11.65
C ALA A 58 -23.00 15.89 12.34
N ARG A 59 -21.93 15.66 11.57
CA ARG A 59 -20.63 15.24 12.13
C ARG A 59 -20.06 16.26 13.12
N ARG A 60 -20.10 17.55 12.77
CA ARG A 60 -19.59 18.63 13.62
C ARG A 60 -20.39 18.74 14.92
N VAL A 61 -21.72 18.65 14.84
CA VAL A 61 -22.61 18.65 16.01
C VAL A 61 -22.34 17.44 16.89
N LEU A 62 -22.26 16.25 16.30
CA LEU A 62 -21.97 15.01 17.01
C LEU A 62 -20.63 15.08 17.76
N ASP A 63 -19.56 15.52 17.10
CA ASP A 63 -18.24 15.64 17.71
C ASP A 63 -18.25 16.62 18.91
N ARG A 64 -19.03 17.72 18.82
CA ARG A 64 -19.22 18.65 19.94
C ARG A 64 -20.03 18.07 21.08
N VAL A 65 -21.17 17.45 20.76
CA VAL A 65 -22.06 16.85 21.78
C VAL A 65 -21.30 15.77 22.56
N VAL A 66 -20.64 14.85 21.84
CA VAL A 66 -19.82 13.79 22.46
C VAL A 66 -18.69 14.39 23.29
N GLY A 67 -17.93 15.33 22.72
CA GLY A 67 -16.80 15.96 23.39
C GLY A 67 -17.21 16.69 24.68
N TYR A 68 -18.23 17.56 24.62
CA TYR A 68 -18.66 18.38 25.76
C TYR A 68 -19.41 17.62 26.84
N GLN A 69 -20.17 16.58 26.48
CA GLN A 69 -20.90 15.79 27.45
C GLN A 69 -20.08 14.72 28.15
N ILE A 70 -19.20 14.03 27.40
CA ILE A 70 -18.43 12.90 27.92
C ILE A 70 -17.12 13.34 28.58
N SER A 71 -16.45 14.38 28.09
CA SER A 71 -15.17 14.82 28.67
C SER A 71 -15.28 15.21 30.16
N PRO A 72 -16.31 15.98 30.62
CA PRO A 72 -16.49 16.26 32.04
C PRO A 72 -16.74 14.99 32.88
N TYR A 73 -17.39 14.00 32.29
CA TYR A 73 -17.61 12.72 32.97
C TYR A 73 -16.29 11.95 33.18
N LEU A 74 -15.40 11.96 32.19
CA LEU A 74 -14.05 11.42 32.31
C LEU A 74 -13.24 12.16 33.39
N TRP A 75 -13.39 13.51 33.49
CA TRP A 75 -12.70 14.28 34.52
C TRP A 75 -13.13 13.92 35.93
N LYS A 76 -14.42 13.62 36.08
CA LYS A 76 -14.96 13.24 37.38
C LYS A 76 -14.60 11.79 37.76
N LYS A 77 -14.53 10.88 36.80
CA LYS A 77 -14.38 9.44 37.07
C LYS A 77 -12.95 8.94 36.96
N ILE A 78 -12.12 9.59 36.15
CA ILE A 78 -10.75 9.14 35.87
C ILE A 78 -9.75 10.23 36.23
N ARG A 79 -9.61 11.26 35.39
CA ARG A 79 -8.63 12.35 35.62
C ARG A 79 -8.99 13.59 34.80
N ARG A 80 -8.74 14.79 35.35
CA ARG A 80 -8.84 16.06 34.63
C ARG A 80 -7.88 16.11 33.44
N GLY A 81 -8.31 16.77 32.36
CA GLY A 81 -7.54 16.97 31.15
C GLY A 81 -7.73 15.86 30.08
N LEU A 82 -8.47 14.79 30.39
CA LEU A 82 -8.88 13.81 29.38
C LEU A 82 -9.96 14.39 28.48
N SER A 83 -9.96 14.02 27.21
CA SER A 83 -11.02 14.38 26.28
C SER A 83 -11.62 13.14 25.65
N ALA A 84 -12.95 13.15 25.51
CA ALA A 84 -13.68 12.17 24.71
C ALA A 84 -13.87 12.72 23.30
N GLY A 85 -13.86 11.83 22.33
CA GLY A 85 -14.14 12.16 20.95
C GLY A 85 -14.29 10.91 20.11
N ARG A 86 -15.02 11.02 19.03
CA ARG A 86 -15.34 9.91 18.14
C ARG A 86 -14.08 9.18 17.64
N VAL A 87 -13.08 9.91 17.16
CA VAL A 87 -11.82 9.34 16.67
C VAL A 87 -10.97 8.78 17.83
N GLN A 88 -10.85 9.55 18.92
CA GLN A 88 -10.05 9.16 20.10
C GLN A 88 -10.58 7.88 20.74
N SER A 89 -11.90 7.74 20.88
CA SER A 89 -12.51 6.56 21.49
C SER A 89 -12.26 5.30 20.67
N VAL A 90 -12.38 5.39 19.34
CA VAL A 90 -12.09 4.26 18.43
C VAL A 90 -10.60 3.91 18.49
N ALA A 91 -9.70 4.91 18.43
CA ALA A 91 -8.27 4.67 18.50
C ALA A 91 -7.88 3.98 19.82
N THR A 92 -8.41 4.47 20.96
CA THR A 92 -8.17 3.85 22.28
C THR A 92 -8.69 2.42 22.32
N ARG A 93 -9.90 2.17 21.78
CA ARG A 93 -10.46 0.82 21.71
C ARG A 93 -9.57 -0.14 20.93
N LEU A 94 -9.10 0.26 19.74
CA LEU A 94 -8.20 -0.57 18.92
C LEU A 94 -6.89 -0.91 19.65
N VAL A 95 -6.34 0.05 20.40
CA VAL A 95 -5.12 -0.19 21.21
C VAL A 95 -5.44 -1.15 22.35
N CYS A 96 -6.58 -0.99 23.04
CA CYS A 96 -7.00 -1.90 24.13
C CYS A 96 -7.24 -3.32 23.61
N GLU A 97 -7.96 -3.48 22.49
CA GLU A 97 -8.20 -4.78 21.86
C GLU A 97 -6.86 -5.47 21.51
N ARG A 98 -5.92 -4.73 20.94
CA ARG A 98 -4.57 -5.27 20.66
C ARG A 98 -3.83 -5.66 21.93
N GLU A 99 -3.91 -4.87 22.99
CA GLU A 99 -3.29 -5.18 24.28
C GLU A 99 -3.90 -6.43 24.94
N GLU A 100 -5.23 -6.62 24.79
CA GLU A 100 -5.91 -7.83 25.24
C GLU A 100 -5.45 -9.06 24.47
N GLU A 101 -5.29 -8.96 23.14
CA GLU A 101 -4.70 -10.02 22.31
C GLU A 101 -3.27 -10.36 22.77
N ILE A 102 -2.44 -9.35 23.07
CA ILE A 102 -1.07 -9.55 23.55
C ILE A 102 -1.08 -10.25 24.92
N ARG A 103 -1.96 -9.83 25.84
CA ARG A 103 -2.05 -10.43 27.17
C ARG A 103 -2.62 -11.85 27.19
N SER A 104 -3.51 -12.14 26.26
CA SER A 104 -4.11 -13.46 26.09
C SER A 104 -3.28 -14.40 25.21
N PHE A 105 -2.20 -13.87 24.62
CA PHE A 105 -1.33 -14.68 23.77
C PHE A 105 -0.60 -15.74 24.59
N GLU A 106 -0.85 -16.99 24.25
CA GLU A 106 -0.12 -18.14 24.78
C GLU A 106 1.04 -18.47 23.84
N ALA A 107 2.26 -18.26 24.32
CA ALA A 107 3.45 -18.60 23.57
C ALA A 107 3.52 -20.13 23.34
N GLN A 108 3.56 -20.54 22.08
CA GLN A 108 3.75 -21.93 21.71
C GLN A 108 5.19 -22.14 21.26
N GLU A 109 5.85 -23.11 21.88
CA GLU A 109 7.18 -23.51 21.47
C GLU A 109 7.12 -24.19 20.11
N TYR A 110 8.01 -23.78 19.21
CA TYR A 110 8.22 -24.44 17.93
C TYR A 110 9.71 -24.52 17.63
N TRP A 111 10.08 -25.55 16.88
CA TRP A 111 11.44 -25.82 16.48
C TRP A 111 11.58 -25.87 14.97
N SER A 112 12.69 -25.36 14.46
CA SER A 112 13.11 -25.54 13.09
C SER A 112 14.27 -26.51 13.01
N LEU A 113 14.28 -27.35 11.99
CA LEU A 113 15.36 -28.28 11.72
C LEU A 113 15.81 -28.11 10.26
N ASP A 114 17.06 -27.72 10.10
CA ASP A 114 17.67 -27.49 8.80
C ASP A 114 18.77 -28.52 8.53
N ALA A 115 18.80 -29.05 7.33
CA ALA A 115 19.85 -29.95 6.85
C ALA A 115 20.72 -29.20 5.83
N LEU A 116 22.01 -29.06 6.11
CA LEU A 116 23.01 -28.61 5.16
C LEU A 116 23.44 -29.79 4.29
N LEU A 117 23.01 -29.79 3.05
CA LEU A 117 23.22 -30.86 2.09
C LEU A 117 24.31 -30.49 1.08
N GLU A 118 25.12 -31.47 0.72
CA GLU A 118 26.18 -31.37 -0.29
C GLU A 118 25.97 -32.44 -1.36
N ARG A 119 26.07 -32.07 -2.62
CA ARG A 119 25.93 -32.97 -3.74
C ARG A 119 27.20 -33.84 -3.87
N ILE A 120 27.04 -35.16 -3.91
CA ILE A 120 28.15 -36.10 -3.97
C ILE A 120 28.80 -36.11 -5.39
N LYS A 121 27.99 -36.08 -6.44
CA LYS A 121 28.47 -36.10 -7.84
C LYS A 121 27.51 -35.37 -8.80
N PRO A 122 28.00 -34.54 -9.72
CA PRO A 122 29.30 -33.83 -9.69
C PRO A 122 29.34 -32.88 -8.49
N ASN A 123 30.53 -32.69 -7.92
CA ASN A 123 30.73 -31.87 -6.72
C ASN A 123 30.43 -30.39 -7.02
N VAL A 124 29.21 -29.94 -6.80
CA VAL A 124 28.76 -28.57 -7.08
C VAL A 124 27.81 -28.09 -5.97
N GLY A 125 28.38 -27.35 -5.02
CA GLY A 125 27.63 -26.52 -4.09
C GLY A 125 26.96 -27.24 -2.93
N LYS A 126 26.64 -26.43 -1.92
CA LYS A 126 25.86 -26.80 -0.72
C LYS A 126 24.59 -26.02 -0.70
N PHE A 127 23.53 -26.59 -0.18
CA PHE A 127 22.27 -25.89 0.03
C PHE A 127 21.62 -26.33 1.34
N THR A 128 20.83 -25.46 1.93
CA THR A 128 20.07 -25.75 3.15
C THR A 128 18.66 -26.20 2.79
N ALA A 129 18.23 -27.32 3.29
CA ALA A 129 16.87 -27.82 3.17
C ALA A 129 16.22 -27.85 4.54
N GLN A 130 15.02 -27.30 4.64
CA GLN A 130 14.24 -27.26 5.88
C GLN A 130 13.41 -28.52 6.03
N PHE A 131 13.28 -29.00 7.26
CA PHE A 131 12.41 -30.12 7.60
C PHE A 131 10.98 -29.84 7.14
N TYR A 132 10.38 -30.82 6.48
CA TYR A 132 9.00 -30.71 6.02
C TYR A 132 8.06 -31.62 6.79
N GLY A 133 8.49 -32.81 7.12
CA GLY A 133 7.71 -33.88 7.77
C GLY A 133 7.78 -35.17 6.97
N LYS A 134 6.81 -36.07 7.14
CA LYS A 134 6.72 -37.30 6.36
C LYS A 134 5.94 -37.09 5.06
N GLU A 135 4.64 -37.34 5.07
CA GLU A 135 3.76 -37.14 3.90
C GLU A 135 3.19 -35.72 3.83
N LYS A 136 2.99 -35.08 4.99
CA LYS A 136 2.44 -33.74 5.14
C LYS A 136 3.42 -32.87 5.93
N LYS A 137 3.25 -31.53 5.81
CA LYS A 137 3.99 -30.60 6.64
C LYS A 137 3.71 -30.90 8.11
N GLN A 138 4.79 -31.04 8.87
CA GLN A 138 4.77 -31.34 10.31
C GLN A 138 5.49 -30.21 11.03
N GLU A 139 4.91 -29.71 12.10
CA GLU A 139 5.55 -28.79 13.03
C GLU A 139 6.16 -29.57 14.19
N LEU A 140 7.30 -29.07 14.65
CA LEU A 140 8.01 -29.67 15.80
C LEU A 140 7.81 -28.73 16.99
N HIS A 141 7.29 -29.28 18.09
CA HIS A 141 6.90 -28.50 19.26
C HIS A 141 7.77 -28.75 20.49
N SER A 142 8.74 -29.65 20.40
CA SER A 142 9.63 -29.96 21.51
C SER A 142 11.00 -30.45 21.04
N GLU A 143 12.00 -30.30 21.91
CA GLU A 143 13.34 -30.85 21.71
C GLU A 143 13.31 -32.36 21.52
N ALA A 144 12.41 -33.06 22.23
CA ALA A 144 12.28 -34.52 22.11
C ALA A 144 11.83 -34.94 20.71
N GLU A 145 10.91 -34.19 20.08
CA GLU A 145 10.48 -34.44 18.71
C GLU A 145 11.60 -34.16 17.70
N VAL A 146 12.38 -33.09 17.89
CA VAL A 146 13.55 -32.78 17.06
C VAL A 146 14.58 -33.88 17.16
N ASN A 147 14.92 -34.33 18.38
CA ASN A 147 15.89 -35.39 18.62
C ASN A 147 15.44 -36.72 18.01
N ALA A 148 14.17 -37.07 18.09
CA ALA A 148 13.62 -38.26 17.44
C ALA A 148 13.76 -38.23 15.91
N VAL A 149 13.55 -37.09 15.29
CA VAL A 149 13.81 -36.90 13.86
C VAL A 149 15.31 -37.00 13.57
N MET A 150 16.14 -36.30 14.34
CA MET A 150 17.60 -36.31 14.17
C MET A 150 18.17 -37.69 14.29
N ASP A 151 17.75 -38.48 15.30
CA ASP A 151 18.22 -39.85 15.50
C ASP A 151 17.85 -40.78 14.34
N THR A 152 16.68 -40.51 13.72
CA THR A 152 16.23 -41.28 12.54
C THR A 152 17.03 -40.91 11.28
N VAL A 153 17.35 -39.64 11.07
CA VAL A 153 18.05 -39.20 9.87
C VAL A 153 19.58 -39.20 10.01
N LYS A 154 20.09 -39.35 11.23
CA LYS A 154 21.53 -39.41 11.52
C LYS A 154 22.15 -40.65 10.87
N GLY A 155 23.05 -40.38 9.91
CA GLY A 155 23.70 -41.44 9.14
C GLY A 155 22.87 -41.99 7.97
N ALA A 156 21.64 -41.51 7.77
CA ALA A 156 20.87 -41.80 6.58
C ALA A 156 21.41 -41.02 5.35
N GLU A 157 21.35 -41.66 4.20
CA GLU A 157 21.67 -41.00 2.94
C GLU A 157 20.48 -40.12 2.52
N PHE A 158 20.75 -38.84 2.20
CA PHE A 158 19.75 -37.93 1.65
C PHE A 158 19.65 -38.13 0.13
N THR A 159 18.50 -38.54 -0.34
CA THR A 159 18.26 -38.76 -1.76
C THR A 159 17.23 -37.71 -2.25
N VAL A 160 17.53 -37.05 -3.37
CA VAL A 160 16.57 -36.14 -4.00
C VAL A 160 15.42 -36.97 -4.54
N SER A 161 14.23 -36.82 -3.94
CA SER A 161 13.00 -37.53 -4.29
C SER A 161 12.17 -36.84 -5.32
N ASP A 162 12.21 -35.51 -5.33
CA ASP A 162 11.46 -34.68 -6.30
C ASP A 162 12.17 -33.34 -6.58
N VAL A 163 12.06 -32.87 -7.82
CA VAL A 163 12.50 -31.53 -8.25
C VAL A 163 11.38 -30.89 -9.04
N LYS A 164 10.64 -30.01 -8.37
CA LYS A 164 9.52 -29.30 -8.97
C LYS A 164 9.98 -27.93 -9.48
N ARG A 165 9.81 -27.70 -10.78
CA ARG A 165 10.05 -26.40 -11.42
C ARG A 165 8.71 -25.77 -11.78
N GLN A 166 8.53 -24.51 -11.41
CA GLN A 166 7.31 -23.79 -11.74
C GLN A 166 7.60 -22.30 -11.94
N GLU A 167 6.88 -21.69 -12.86
CA GLU A 167 6.87 -20.24 -13.00
C GLU A 167 5.89 -19.64 -11.99
N LYS A 168 6.37 -18.72 -11.17
CA LYS A 168 5.54 -17.94 -10.22
C LYS A 168 5.36 -16.53 -10.73
N THR A 169 4.13 -16.06 -10.72
CA THR A 169 3.80 -14.69 -11.11
C THR A 169 3.57 -13.84 -9.85
N ARG A 170 4.24 -12.68 -9.76
CA ARG A 170 3.99 -11.67 -8.73
C ARG A 170 3.32 -10.46 -9.38
N ASN A 171 2.11 -10.16 -8.94
CA ASN A 171 1.34 -9.02 -9.46
C ASN A 171 1.72 -7.72 -8.77
N PRO A 172 1.64 -6.57 -9.48
CA PRO A 172 1.83 -5.27 -8.86
C PRO A 172 0.70 -4.98 -7.88
N ALA A 173 1.03 -4.24 -6.84
CA ALA A 173 0.05 -3.76 -5.88
C ALA A 173 -0.80 -2.61 -6.49
N PRO A 174 -2.02 -2.36 -5.95
CA PRO A 174 -2.91 -1.30 -6.40
C PRO A 174 -2.30 0.09 -6.28
N PRO A 175 -2.84 1.11 -6.97
CA PRO A 175 -2.46 2.50 -6.75
C PRO A 175 -2.75 2.90 -5.29
N PHE A 176 -2.16 4.00 -4.85
CA PHE A 176 -2.29 4.42 -3.46
C PHE A 176 -3.68 4.94 -3.10
N THR A 177 -4.15 4.55 -1.94
CA THR A 177 -5.14 5.24 -1.11
C THR A 177 -4.42 6.08 -0.04
N THR A 178 -5.14 6.91 0.71
CA THR A 178 -4.55 7.67 1.82
C THR A 178 -3.80 6.76 2.81
N SER A 179 -4.43 5.65 3.22
CA SER A 179 -3.84 4.74 4.21
C SER A 179 -2.60 4.02 3.69
N THR A 180 -2.63 3.51 2.45
CA THR A 180 -1.48 2.81 1.88
C THR A 180 -0.32 3.76 1.54
N LEU A 181 -0.61 5.01 1.14
CA LEU A 181 0.42 6.03 0.97
C LEU A 181 1.13 6.34 2.30
N GLN A 182 0.38 6.51 3.38
CA GLN A 182 0.95 6.78 4.70
C GLN A 182 1.82 5.61 5.19
N GLN A 183 1.40 4.37 4.98
CA GLN A 183 2.17 3.17 5.36
C GLN A 183 3.49 3.10 4.58
N GLU A 184 3.45 3.22 3.26
CA GLU A 184 4.65 3.14 2.44
C GLU A 184 5.59 4.34 2.63
N ALA A 185 5.05 5.54 2.83
CA ALA A 185 5.85 6.72 3.18
C ALA A 185 6.53 6.56 4.54
N SER A 186 5.88 5.92 5.50
CA SER A 186 6.49 5.58 6.79
C SER A 186 7.63 4.57 6.62
N ARG A 187 7.38 3.46 5.92
CA ARG A 187 8.36 2.38 5.71
C ARG A 187 9.58 2.83 4.91
N LYS A 188 9.35 3.50 3.77
CA LYS A 188 10.43 3.83 2.82
C LYS A 188 11.07 5.19 3.03
N LEU A 189 10.32 6.15 3.56
CA LEU A 189 10.78 7.53 3.66
C LEU A 189 10.96 8.00 5.10
N GLY A 190 10.53 7.21 6.10
CA GLY A 190 10.53 7.59 7.51
C GLY A 190 9.59 8.76 7.82
N MET A 191 8.56 8.98 6.99
CA MET A 191 7.64 10.10 7.14
C MET A 191 6.45 9.72 8.02
N SER A 192 6.17 10.53 9.07
CA SER A 192 4.95 10.35 9.84
C SER A 192 3.70 10.60 8.98
N PRO A 193 2.53 10.00 9.31
CA PRO A 193 1.28 10.22 8.59
C PRO A 193 0.92 11.71 8.44
N ARG A 194 1.12 12.49 9.50
CA ARG A 194 0.89 13.96 9.47
C ARG A 194 1.80 14.65 8.45
N ARG A 195 3.08 14.30 8.42
CA ARG A 195 4.05 14.91 7.48
C ARG A 195 3.76 14.48 6.05
N THR A 196 3.45 13.21 5.82
CA THR A 196 3.05 12.68 4.52
C THR A 196 1.87 13.46 3.94
N MET A 197 0.82 13.67 4.75
CA MET A 197 -0.37 14.39 4.28
C MET A 197 -0.09 15.88 4.04
N ALA A 198 0.76 16.52 4.83
CA ALA A 198 1.13 17.92 4.62
C ALA A 198 1.90 18.10 3.30
N VAL A 199 2.82 17.21 2.98
CA VAL A 199 3.58 17.24 1.71
C VAL A 199 2.68 16.87 0.53
N ALA A 200 1.80 15.86 0.69
CA ALA A 200 0.82 15.50 -0.35
C ALA A 200 -0.13 16.65 -0.67
N GLN A 201 -0.57 17.43 0.33
CA GLN A 201 -1.36 18.63 0.13
C GLN A 201 -0.64 19.65 -0.74
N GLN A 202 0.64 19.92 -0.49
CA GLN A 202 1.46 20.83 -1.29
C GLN A 202 1.56 20.34 -2.75
N LEU A 203 1.78 19.04 -2.97
CA LEU A 203 1.85 18.45 -4.30
C LEU A 203 0.52 18.56 -5.05
N TYR A 204 -0.60 18.46 -4.34
CA TYR A 204 -1.94 18.61 -4.90
C TYR A 204 -2.27 20.06 -5.23
N GLU A 205 -2.03 21.00 -4.31
CA GLU A 205 -2.38 22.42 -4.48
C GLU A 205 -1.56 23.09 -5.58
N GLY A 206 -0.37 22.60 -5.83
CA GLY A 206 0.49 23.03 -6.92
C GLY A 206 1.89 23.42 -6.49
N VAL A 207 2.82 23.13 -7.37
CA VAL A 207 4.24 23.49 -7.27
C VAL A 207 4.65 24.17 -8.56
N ASP A 208 5.51 25.17 -8.46
CA ASP A 208 6.06 25.84 -9.63
C ASP A 208 7.07 24.95 -10.33
N ILE A 209 6.72 24.48 -11.54
CA ILE A 209 7.58 23.64 -12.36
C ILE A 209 8.14 24.46 -13.52
N THR A 210 9.45 24.42 -13.69
CA THR A 210 10.14 25.16 -14.76
C THR A 210 9.59 24.78 -16.13
N GLY A 211 9.03 25.76 -16.84
CA GLY A 211 8.43 25.57 -18.16
C GLY A 211 6.93 25.27 -18.18
N GLU A 212 6.35 24.84 -17.07
CA GLU A 212 4.93 24.48 -16.96
C GLU A 212 4.13 25.48 -16.09
N GLY A 213 4.82 26.28 -15.24
CA GLY A 213 4.19 27.15 -14.24
C GLY A 213 3.74 26.38 -13.02
N THR A 214 2.78 26.93 -12.28
CA THR A 214 2.23 26.27 -11.07
C THR A 214 1.25 25.18 -11.48
N VAL A 215 1.57 23.93 -11.17
CA VAL A 215 0.75 22.74 -11.47
C VAL A 215 0.58 21.83 -10.26
N GLY A 216 -0.62 21.28 -10.08
CA GLY A 216 -0.87 20.21 -9.14
C GLY A 216 -0.26 18.92 -9.67
N LEU A 217 0.66 18.33 -8.92
CA LEU A 217 1.43 17.17 -9.37
C LEU A 217 0.73 15.83 -9.10
N ILE A 218 -0.25 15.80 -8.19
CA ILE A 218 -0.98 14.58 -7.84
C ILE A 218 -2.49 14.85 -7.79
N THR A 219 -3.27 13.77 -7.85
CA THR A 219 -4.71 13.79 -7.58
C THR A 219 -4.99 14.00 -6.09
N TYR A 220 -6.24 14.29 -5.77
CA TYR A 220 -6.68 14.51 -4.39
C TYR A 220 -6.30 13.35 -3.46
N MET A 221 -5.58 13.65 -2.40
CA MET A 221 -4.90 12.65 -1.55
C MET A 221 -5.76 12.08 -0.42
N ARG A 222 -6.97 12.61 -0.17
CA ARG A 222 -7.88 12.03 0.82
C ARG A 222 -8.89 11.13 0.13
N THR A 223 -8.48 9.92 -0.16
CA THR A 223 -9.27 8.94 -0.90
C THR A 223 -9.03 7.52 -0.41
N ASP A 224 -10.05 6.71 -0.44
CA ASP A 224 -10.00 5.26 -0.26
C ASP A 224 -10.27 4.49 -1.57
N SER A 225 -10.47 5.23 -2.66
CA SER A 225 -10.71 4.70 -4.00
C SER A 225 -9.44 4.14 -4.62
N LEU A 226 -9.58 3.04 -5.36
CA LEU A 226 -8.54 2.45 -6.21
C LEU A 226 -8.80 2.71 -7.70
N ARG A 227 -9.84 3.48 -8.02
CA ARG A 227 -10.24 3.79 -9.39
C ARG A 227 -9.20 4.69 -10.06
N LEU A 228 -8.95 4.43 -11.32
CA LEU A 228 -8.15 5.28 -12.20
C LEU A 228 -9.00 5.69 -13.38
N SER A 229 -8.87 6.92 -13.85
CA SER A 229 -9.54 7.38 -15.06
C SER A 229 -8.99 6.68 -16.30
N GLU A 230 -9.81 6.59 -17.33
CA GLU A 230 -9.39 6.03 -18.63
C GLU A 230 -8.24 6.83 -19.24
N GLU A 231 -8.25 8.15 -19.07
CA GLU A 231 -7.19 9.05 -19.54
C GLU A 231 -5.86 8.74 -18.84
N ALA A 232 -5.86 8.59 -17.51
CA ALA A 232 -4.66 8.26 -16.75
C ALA A 232 -4.09 6.90 -17.13
N THR A 233 -4.95 5.89 -17.32
CA THR A 233 -4.52 4.54 -17.74
C THR A 233 -4.00 4.53 -19.18
N ALA A 234 -4.59 5.32 -20.07
CA ALA A 234 -4.10 5.48 -21.44
C ALA A 234 -2.74 6.20 -21.49
N ALA A 235 -2.55 7.25 -20.68
CA ALA A 235 -1.28 7.95 -20.54
C ALA A 235 -0.18 7.02 -19.99
N ALA A 236 -0.49 6.24 -18.93
CA ALA A 236 0.41 5.24 -18.38
C ALA A 236 0.81 4.18 -19.43
N ARG A 237 -0.17 3.68 -20.22
CA ARG A 237 0.10 2.75 -21.33
C ARG A 237 1.09 3.34 -22.33
N SER A 238 0.84 4.55 -22.79
CA SER A 238 1.71 5.22 -23.77
C SER A 238 3.13 5.40 -23.23
N PHE A 239 3.24 5.82 -21.97
CA PHE A 239 4.52 5.98 -21.29
C PHE A 239 5.27 4.64 -21.13
N ILE A 240 4.58 3.58 -20.66
CA ILE A 240 5.19 2.25 -20.49
C ILE A 240 5.69 1.69 -21.84
N LEU A 241 4.87 1.78 -22.88
CA LEU A 241 5.26 1.28 -24.21
C LEU A 241 6.44 2.04 -24.79
N GLY A 242 6.50 3.35 -24.60
CA GLY A 242 7.59 4.19 -25.10
C GLY A 242 8.89 4.05 -24.32
N ARG A 243 8.83 3.89 -23.01
CA ARG A 243 10.00 3.91 -22.12
C ARG A 243 10.56 2.52 -21.81
N TYR A 244 9.70 1.52 -21.64
CA TYR A 244 10.07 0.17 -21.18
C TYR A 244 9.88 -0.92 -22.23
N GLY A 245 9.02 -0.70 -23.22
CA GLY A 245 8.74 -1.69 -24.26
C GLY A 245 7.42 -2.45 -24.05
N LYS A 246 7.05 -3.22 -25.09
CA LYS A 246 5.74 -3.90 -25.16
C LYS A 246 5.56 -4.97 -24.08
N GLU A 247 6.62 -5.67 -23.73
CA GLU A 247 6.62 -6.73 -22.73
C GLU A 247 6.28 -6.23 -21.32
N TYR A 248 6.54 -4.95 -21.03
CA TYR A 248 6.22 -4.33 -19.74
C TYR A 248 4.76 -3.87 -19.61
N TYR A 249 3.96 -3.96 -20.68
CA TYR A 249 2.53 -3.64 -20.62
C TYR A 249 1.67 -4.91 -20.79
N PRO A 250 0.72 -5.20 -19.87
CA PRO A 250 -0.01 -6.47 -19.84
C PRO A 250 -1.08 -6.63 -20.95
N GLY A 251 -1.04 -5.79 -22.00
CA GLY A 251 -1.97 -5.81 -23.12
C GLY A 251 -3.28 -5.06 -22.88
N LYS A 252 -3.73 -4.97 -21.64
CA LYS A 252 -4.91 -4.19 -21.21
C LYS A 252 -4.62 -3.47 -19.89
N ALA A 253 -5.32 -2.36 -19.66
CA ALA A 253 -5.23 -1.65 -18.39
C ALA A 253 -5.67 -2.55 -17.23
N ARG A 254 -4.94 -2.48 -16.11
CA ARG A 254 -5.33 -3.18 -14.89
C ARG A 254 -6.43 -2.38 -14.18
N VAL A 255 -7.45 -3.09 -13.78
CA VAL A 255 -8.57 -2.55 -13.00
C VAL A 255 -8.51 -3.13 -11.60
N TYR A 256 -8.57 -2.26 -10.61
CA TYR A 256 -8.58 -2.63 -9.20
C TYR A 256 -9.98 -2.39 -8.63
N LYS A 257 -10.54 -3.39 -7.96
CA LYS A 257 -11.85 -3.27 -7.34
C LYS A 257 -11.72 -2.48 -6.04
N ALA A 258 -12.55 -1.45 -5.87
CA ALA A 258 -12.73 -0.78 -4.60
C ALA A 258 -13.32 -1.74 -3.56
N ARG A 259 -13.06 -1.48 -2.27
CA ARG A 259 -13.77 -2.17 -1.18
C ARG A 259 -15.22 -1.73 -1.18
N GLU A 260 -16.13 -2.62 -0.77
CA GLU A 260 -17.53 -2.26 -0.55
C GLU A 260 -17.63 -1.07 0.42
N GLY A 261 -18.37 -0.02 0.01
CA GLY A 261 -18.52 1.20 0.80
C GLY A 261 -17.51 2.31 0.49
N ALA A 262 -16.55 2.12 -0.41
CA ALA A 262 -15.70 3.19 -0.90
C ALA A 262 -16.52 4.22 -1.70
N GLN A 263 -16.23 5.52 -1.50
CA GLN A 263 -16.90 6.57 -2.28
C GLN A 263 -16.40 6.50 -3.74
N ASP A 264 -17.25 6.05 -4.65
CA ASP A 264 -16.93 5.90 -6.08
C ASP A 264 -16.62 7.21 -6.81
N ALA A 265 -16.88 8.36 -6.17
CA ALA A 265 -16.66 9.69 -6.74
C ALA A 265 -15.18 10.08 -6.85
N HIS A 266 -14.28 9.41 -6.11
CA HIS A 266 -12.86 9.75 -6.05
C HIS A 266 -12.01 8.81 -6.90
N GLU A 267 -10.84 9.30 -7.32
CA GLU A 267 -9.77 8.50 -7.90
C GLU A 267 -8.74 8.11 -6.83
N ALA A 268 -7.91 7.11 -7.15
CA ALA A 268 -6.71 6.79 -6.40
C ALA A 268 -5.69 7.94 -6.47
N ILE A 269 -4.73 7.95 -5.54
CA ILE A 269 -3.62 8.90 -5.56
C ILE A 269 -2.65 8.52 -6.67
N ARG A 270 -2.49 9.41 -7.63
CA ARG A 270 -1.64 9.24 -8.82
C ARG A 270 -1.02 10.57 -9.26
N PRO A 271 0.02 10.57 -10.08
CA PRO A 271 0.47 11.80 -10.73
C PRO A 271 -0.64 12.34 -11.65
N SER A 272 -0.80 13.66 -11.71
CA SER A 272 -1.69 14.33 -12.65
C SER A 272 -1.21 14.19 -14.08
N ASN A 273 0.12 14.21 -14.27
CA ASN A 273 0.77 13.98 -15.53
C ASN A 273 1.95 13.01 -15.39
N VAL A 274 1.84 11.81 -15.97
CA VAL A 274 2.87 10.77 -15.88
C VAL A 274 4.16 11.13 -16.62
N THR A 275 4.12 12.08 -17.57
CA THR A 275 5.31 12.52 -18.32
C THR A 275 6.21 13.45 -17.52
N LEU A 276 5.73 14.01 -16.40
CA LEU A 276 6.57 14.74 -15.45
C LEU A 276 7.35 13.75 -14.60
N GLU A 277 8.43 13.20 -15.15
CA GLU A 277 9.26 12.23 -14.43
C GLU A 277 9.89 12.88 -13.19
N PRO A 278 9.86 12.21 -12.02
CA PRO A 278 10.36 12.81 -10.77
C PRO A 278 11.80 13.32 -10.84
N ASP A 279 12.66 12.60 -11.55
CA ASP A 279 14.07 12.95 -11.67
C ASP A 279 14.31 14.19 -12.58
N GLU A 280 13.42 14.45 -13.53
CA GLU A 280 13.47 15.63 -14.42
C GLU A 280 13.06 16.92 -13.72
N ILE A 281 12.02 16.83 -12.86
CA ILE A 281 11.50 17.99 -12.11
C ILE A 281 12.10 18.15 -10.70
N LYS A 282 13.09 17.33 -10.36
CA LYS A 282 13.71 17.30 -9.02
C LYS A 282 14.22 18.66 -8.54
N LYS A 283 14.74 19.48 -9.46
CA LYS A 283 15.27 20.82 -9.16
C LYS A 283 14.19 21.80 -8.68
N ASP A 284 12.93 21.57 -9.06
CA ASP A 284 11.80 22.42 -8.73
C ASP A 284 11.09 21.98 -7.44
N LEU A 285 11.52 20.84 -6.85
CA LEU A 285 10.92 20.22 -5.68
C LEU A 285 11.83 20.28 -4.46
N THR A 286 11.23 20.45 -3.29
CA THR A 286 11.96 20.17 -2.03
C THR A 286 12.30 18.69 -1.95
N ALA A 287 13.26 18.32 -1.09
CA ALA A 287 13.68 16.93 -0.92
C ALA A 287 12.53 16.01 -0.48
N GLU A 288 11.59 16.50 0.34
CA GLU A 288 10.43 15.72 0.77
C GLU A 288 9.38 15.61 -0.32
N GLN A 289 9.10 16.69 -1.04
CA GLN A 289 8.19 16.68 -2.19
C GLN A 289 8.69 15.72 -3.27
N TYR A 290 9.98 15.78 -3.61
CA TYR A 290 10.60 14.86 -4.58
C TYR A 290 10.43 13.40 -4.15
N ARG A 291 10.79 13.06 -2.90
CA ARG A 291 10.71 11.67 -2.42
C ARG A 291 9.27 11.15 -2.42
N LEU A 292 8.31 11.96 -1.95
CA LEU A 292 6.91 11.56 -1.91
C LEU A 292 6.31 11.48 -3.32
N TYR A 293 6.61 12.44 -4.19
CA TYR A 293 6.16 12.41 -5.59
C TYR A 293 6.72 11.19 -6.32
N LYS A 294 8.01 10.90 -6.15
CA LYS A 294 8.65 9.70 -6.75
C LYS A 294 7.99 8.42 -6.27
N LEU A 295 7.63 8.32 -5.00
CA LEU A 295 6.91 7.17 -4.44
C LEU A 295 5.54 6.99 -5.11
N ILE A 296 4.76 8.07 -5.22
CA ILE A 296 3.42 8.07 -5.85
C ILE A 296 3.51 7.74 -7.34
N TRP A 297 4.42 8.39 -8.05
CA TRP A 297 4.63 8.20 -9.49
C TRP A 297 5.03 6.76 -9.81
N SER A 298 6.03 6.24 -9.09
CA SER A 298 6.53 4.87 -9.30
C SER A 298 5.44 3.83 -9.02
N ARG A 299 4.65 4.00 -7.95
CA ARG A 299 3.55 3.08 -7.61
C ARG A 299 2.45 3.10 -8.68
N PHE A 300 2.07 4.28 -9.16
CA PHE A 300 1.08 4.43 -10.22
C PHE A 300 1.53 3.74 -11.50
N LEU A 301 2.76 3.98 -11.93
CA LEU A 301 3.26 3.36 -13.15
C LEU A 301 3.34 1.84 -13.00
N ALA A 302 3.91 1.36 -11.90
CA ALA A 302 4.02 -0.06 -11.57
C ALA A 302 2.66 -0.77 -11.56
N CYS A 303 1.61 -0.13 -11.03
CA CYS A 303 0.29 -0.74 -10.97
C CYS A 303 -0.32 -1.01 -12.36
N GLN A 304 0.15 -0.37 -13.43
CA GLN A 304 -0.28 -0.59 -14.80
C GLN A 304 0.69 -1.46 -15.62
N MET A 305 1.82 -1.87 -15.04
CA MET A 305 2.82 -2.70 -15.70
C MET A 305 2.51 -4.21 -15.64
N SER A 306 3.22 -4.97 -16.45
CA SER A 306 3.20 -6.44 -16.44
C SER A 306 3.69 -6.99 -15.10
N SER A 307 3.18 -8.16 -14.73
CA SER A 307 3.62 -8.88 -13.53
C SER A 307 5.09 -9.28 -13.64
N ALA A 308 5.77 -9.39 -12.51
CA ALA A 308 7.07 -10.01 -12.45
C ALA A 308 6.93 -11.53 -12.52
N LEU A 309 7.88 -12.18 -13.19
CA LEU A 309 7.94 -13.63 -13.34
C LEU A 309 9.18 -14.16 -12.64
N PHE A 310 8.99 -15.23 -11.91
CA PHE A 310 10.05 -15.93 -11.18
C PHE A 310 10.08 -17.39 -11.60
N ASP A 311 11.24 -17.91 -11.93
CA ASP A 311 11.47 -19.34 -12.04
C ASP A 311 11.75 -19.91 -10.64
N SER A 312 10.82 -20.68 -10.10
CA SER A 312 10.90 -21.26 -8.78
C SER A 312 11.23 -22.74 -8.88
N VAL A 313 12.28 -23.15 -8.20
CA VAL A 313 12.71 -24.54 -8.07
C VAL A 313 12.52 -24.97 -6.63
N THR A 314 11.79 -26.05 -6.41
CA THR A 314 11.68 -26.72 -5.10
C THR A 314 12.31 -28.08 -5.22
N ILE A 315 13.31 -28.35 -4.40
CA ILE A 315 13.97 -29.67 -4.25
C ILE A 315 13.40 -30.31 -2.99
N GLU A 316 12.97 -31.54 -3.11
CA GLU A 316 12.61 -32.39 -2.00
C GLU A 316 13.67 -33.50 -1.83
N ALA A 317 14.30 -33.54 -0.69
CA ALA A 317 15.27 -34.57 -0.30
C ALA A 317 14.64 -35.47 0.79
N ALA A 318 14.66 -36.78 0.54
CA ALA A 318 14.19 -37.76 1.48
C ALA A 318 15.37 -38.36 2.25
N ALA A 319 15.23 -38.53 3.58
CA ALA A 319 16.14 -39.25 4.46
C ALA A 319 15.31 -40.13 5.40
N ALA A 320 15.46 -41.41 5.31
CA ALA A 320 14.57 -42.41 5.96
C ALA A 320 13.09 -42.10 5.60
N ASP A 321 12.22 -41.88 6.61
CA ASP A 321 10.80 -41.58 6.41
C ASP A 321 10.51 -40.08 6.28
N TYR A 322 11.52 -39.22 6.43
CA TYR A 322 11.34 -37.78 6.48
C TYR A 322 11.75 -37.09 5.20
N ARG A 323 11.13 -35.94 4.93
CA ARG A 323 11.39 -35.09 3.80
C ARG A 323 11.88 -33.73 4.25
N PHE A 324 12.83 -33.19 3.50
CA PHE A 324 13.38 -31.84 3.64
C PHE A 324 13.19 -31.09 2.34
N ARG A 325 12.84 -29.82 2.42
CA ARG A 325 12.57 -28.98 1.23
C ARG A 325 13.48 -27.77 1.20
N ALA A 326 14.00 -27.51 0.02
CA ALA A 326 14.65 -26.26 -0.32
C ALA A 326 13.91 -25.63 -1.49
N THR A 327 13.64 -24.34 -1.39
CA THR A 327 13.00 -23.58 -2.47
C THR A 327 13.84 -22.37 -2.81
N HIS A 328 14.11 -22.18 -4.08
CA HIS A 328 14.78 -20.99 -4.61
C HIS A 328 13.95 -20.39 -5.74
N SER A 329 14.01 -19.08 -5.89
CA SER A 329 13.25 -18.39 -6.93
C SER A 329 14.12 -17.31 -7.57
N ASP A 330 14.44 -17.48 -8.84
CA ASP A 330 15.18 -16.53 -9.62
C ASP A 330 14.24 -15.58 -10.37
N LEU A 331 14.59 -14.31 -10.41
CA LEU A 331 13.85 -13.33 -11.18
C LEU A 331 14.08 -13.55 -12.68
N LYS A 332 13.06 -14.02 -13.39
CA LYS A 332 13.09 -14.25 -14.83
C LYS A 332 12.75 -12.98 -15.63
N PHE A 333 11.74 -12.27 -15.17
CA PHE A 333 11.30 -11.01 -15.78
C PHE A 333 10.86 -10.03 -14.68
N SER A 334 11.47 -8.85 -14.68
CA SER A 334 11.22 -7.87 -13.61
C SER A 334 9.81 -7.27 -13.63
N GLY A 335 9.19 -7.12 -14.82
CA GLY A 335 7.90 -6.50 -14.95
C GLY A 335 7.83 -5.17 -14.19
N TYR A 336 6.80 -4.98 -13.39
CA TYR A 336 6.61 -3.78 -12.56
C TYR A 336 7.76 -3.50 -11.57
N MET A 337 8.50 -4.54 -11.17
CA MET A 337 9.61 -4.40 -10.23
C MET A 337 10.79 -3.60 -10.81
N ALA A 338 10.82 -3.36 -12.13
CA ALA A 338 11.77 -2.44 -12.74
C ALA A 338 11.58 -0.98 -12.28
N VAL A 339 10.39 -0.64 -11.79
CA VAL A 339 10.03 0.74 -11.38
C VAL A 339 9.78 0.82 -9.88
N TYR A 340 9.16 -0.22 -9.30
CA TYR A 340 8.70 -0.17 -7.93
C TYR A 340 8.75 -1.54 -7.24
N VAL A 341 9.34 -1.55 -6.06
CA VAL A 341 9.30 -2.70 -5.15
C VAL A 341 8.68 -2.21 -3.84
N GLU A 342 7.74 -2.96 -3.25
CA GLU A 342 7.16 -2.60 -1.96
C GLU A 342 8.19 -2.62 -0.83
N GLY A 343 7.99 -1.76 0.16
CA GLY A 343 8.76 -1.82 1.40
C GLY A 343 8.42 -3.10 2.16
N LYS A 344 9.43 -3.77 2.67
CA LYS A 344 9.27 -4.89 3.62
C LYS A 344 9.30 -4.35 5.03
N ASP A 345 8.57 -4.97 5.95
CA ASP A 345 8.78 -4.75 7.37
C ASP A 345 10.11 -5.42 7.80
N GLU A 346 10.73 -4.93 8.87
CA GLU A 346 12.08 -5.35 9.30
C GLU A 346 12.19 -6.86 9.58
N ASP A 347 11.05 -7.52 9.86
CA ASP A 347 10.98 -8.95 10.18
C ASP A 347 10.78 -9.88 8.95
N GLU A 348 10.68 -9.33 7.72
CA GLU A 348 10.45 -10.10 6.49
C GLU A 348 11.73 -10.39 5.70
N GLU A 349 12.82 -10.82 6.32
CA GLU A 349 13.96 -11.39 5.62
C GLU A 349 13.65 -12.83 5.16
N GLU A 350 13.35 -13.01 3.89
CA GLU A 350 13.36 -14.33 3.26
C GLU A 350 14.81 -14.84 3.19
N LEU A 351 15.15 -15.80 4.02
CA LEU A 351 16.36 -16.60 3.91
C LEU A 351 16.28 -17.47 2.63
N GLN A 352 16.68 -16.89 1.50
CA GLN A 352 16.82 -17.64 0.26
C GLN A 352 18.26 -18.13 0.14
N SER A 353 18.48 -19.41 0.37
CA SER A 353 19.75 -20.05 0.03
C SER A 353 19.79 -20.34 -1.46
N PRO A 354 20.87 -19.99 -2.19
CA PRO A 354 21.02 -20.40 -3.57
C PRO A 354 21.00 -21.93 -3.67
N LEU A 355 20.31 -22.45 -4.66
CA LEU A 355 20.38 -23.88 -5.01
C LEU A 355 21.50 -24.12 -6.02
N PRO A 356 22.24 -25.22 -5.91
CA PRO A 356 23.33 -25.57 -6.82
C PRO A 356 22.86 -25.94 -8.22
#